data_b8069c815257f44da54b9ca7c9d4639f
#
_entry.id   b8069c815257f44da54b9ca7c9d4639f
#
_cell.length_a   1.000
_cell.length_b   1.000
_cell.length_c   1.000
_cell.angle_alpha   90.00
_cell.angle_beta   90.00
_cell.angle_gamma   90.00
#
_symmetry.space_group_name_H-M   'P 1'
#
loop_
_entity.id
_entity.type
_entity.pdbx_description
1 polymer ?
#
loop_
_entity_poly.entity_id
_entity_poly.type
_entity_poly.pdbx_seq_one_letter_code
_entity_poly.pdbx_strand_id
1 'polypeptide(L)'
;VQMGLSDAEVHERTEECLKLFGIEKLSERPPYHLSGGEKRKVSLACIISLNPEVLILDEPLAGLDEKTQDMLIEFLQSFHKAGKTLITITHNRHLAELLGTRFALMNEDHELNMI
;
A
#
# COMPACT_ATOMS: atom_id res chain seq x y z
N VAL A 1 0.19 18.71 -12.27
CA VAL A 1 0.32 17.85 -11.09
C VAL A 1 -0.08 18.63 -9.86
N GLN A 2 -1.03 18.12 -9.09
CA GLN A 2 -1.63 18.84 -7.96
C GLN A 2 -0.71 19.02 -6.75
N MET A 3 0.45 18.37 -6.71
CA MET A 3 1.38 18.40 -5.57
C MET A 3 2.57 19.36 -5.76
N GLY A 4 2.57 20.17 -6.81
CA GLY A 4 3.67 21.10 -7.09
C GLY A 4 4.99 20.44 -7.47
N LEU A 5 4.96 19.17 -7.91
CA LEU A 5 6.14 18.46 -8.38
C LEU A 5 6.48 18.81 -9.84
N SER A 6 7.76 18.79 -10.17
CA SER A 6 8.20 18.88 -11.58
C SER A 6 7.87 17.58 -12.33
N ASP A 7 7.83 17.64 -13.67
CA ASP A 7 7.60 16.45 -14.50
C ASP A 7 8.67 15.38 -14.27
N ALA A 8 9.92 15.79 -14.05
CA ALA A 8 11.00 14.88 -13.72
C ALA A 8 10.79 14.15 -12.38
N GLU A 9 10.34 14.86 -11.35
CA GLU A 9 10.01 14.26 -10.04
C GLU A 9 8.84 13.31 -10.11
N VAL A 10 7.80 13.64 -10.87
CA VAL A 10 6.64 12.76 -11.13
C VAL A 10 7.09 11.47 -11.80
N HIS A 11 7.92 11.58 -12.84
CA HIS A 11 8.42 10.42 -13.57
C HIS A 11 9.26 9.50 -12.66
N GLU A 12 10.18 10.08 -11.90
CA GLU A 12 11.02 9.33 -10.93
C GLU A 12 10.19 8.58 -9.89
N ARG A 13 9.23 9.25 -9.26
CA ARG A 13 8.33 8.62 -8.28
C ARG A 13 7.48 7.51 -8.89
N THR A 14 6.97 7.72 -10.09
CA THR A 14 6.20 6.72 -10.82
C THR A 14 7.04 5.48 -11.07
N GLU A 15 8.25 5.64 -11.58
CA GLU A 15 9.15 4.52 -11.84
C GLU A 15 9.52 3.76 -10.56
N GLU A 16 9.82 4.46 -9.48
CA GLU A 16 10.13 3.83 -8.18
C GLU A 16 8.95 2.98 -7.68
N CYS A 17 7.73 3.50 -7.77
CA CYS A 17 6.53 2.77 -7.37
C CYS A 17 6.26 1.55 -8.25
N LEU A 18 6.44 1.68 -9.57
CA LEU A 18 6.28 0.56 -10.49
C LEU A 18 7.31 -0.53 -10.21
N LYS A 19 8.54 -0.17 -9.91
CA LYS A 19 9.61 -1.11 -9.54
C LYS A 19 9.31 -1.84 -8.24
N LEU A 20 8.80 -1.12 -7.23
CA LEU A 20 8.44 -1.69 -5.94
C LEU A 20 7.49 -2.90 -6.09
N PHE A 21 6.55 -2.80 -7.02
CA PHE A 21 5.57 -3.86 -7.29
C PHE A 21 5.94 -4.77 -8.47
N GLY A 22 7.09 -4.53 -9.12
CA GLY A 22 7.52 -5.32 -10.29
C GLY A 22 6.60 -5.19 -11.49
N ILE A 23 5.99 -4.03 -11.69
CA ILE A 23 4.98 -3.76 -12.73
C ILE A 23 5.40 -2.72 -13.76
N GLU A 24 6.69 -2.47 -13.93
CA GLU A 24 7.21 -1.47 -14.88
C GLU A 24 6.68 -1.69 -16.30
N LYS A 25 6.53 -2.95 -16.70
CA LYS A 25 6.03 -3.33 -18.02
C LYS A 25 4.55 -3.02 -18.24
N LEU A 26 3.81 -2.76 -17.17
CA LEU A 26 2.38 -2.46 -17.23
C LEU A 26 2.10 -0.99 -17.52
N SER A 27 3.10 -0.12 -17.45
CA SER A 27 2.93 1.33 -17.64
C SER A 27 2.34 1.70 -19.01
N GLU A 28 2.59 0.88 -20.04
CA GLU A 28 2.10 1.07 -21.40
C GLU A 28 0.83 0.27 -21.70
N ARG A 29 0.34 -0.54 -20.76
CA ARG A 29 -0.87 -1.34 -20.95
C ARG A 29 -2.12 -0.55 -20.60
N PRO A 30 -3.20 -0.67 -21.41
CA PRO A 30 -4.51 -0.14 -21.04
C PRO A 30 -5.01 -0.79 -19.74
N PRO A 31 -5.65 -0.01 -18.82
CA PRO A 31 -6.13 -0.54 -17.52
C PRO A 31 -7.06 -1.74 -17.63
N TYR A 32 -7.87 -1.81 -18.69
CA TYR A 32 -8.80 -2.92 -18.93
C TYR A 32 -8.14 -4.23 -19.38
N HIS A 33 -6.84 -4.21 -19.71
CA HIS A 33 -6.05 -5.39 -20.06
C HIS A 33 -5.30 -6.00 -18.86
N LEU A 34 -5.47 -5.43 -17.66
CA LEU A 34 -4.79 -5.90 -16.47
C LEU A 34 -5.59 -7.00 -15.77
N SER A 35 -4.88 -7.98 -15.20
CA SER A 35 -5.48 -8.96 -14.28
C SER A 35 -5.95 -8.29 -12.99
N GLY A 36 -6.74 -8.99 -12.16
CA GLY A 36 -7.17 -8.49 -10.86
C GLY A 36 -5.99 -8.17 -9.94
N GLY A 37 -4.98 -9.05 -9.89
CA GLY A 37 -3.76 -8.83 -9.12
C GLY A 37 -2.93 -7.67 -9.63
N GLU A 38 -2.82 -7.51 -10.94
CA GLU A 38 -2.12 -6.39 -11.56
C GLU A 38 -2.83 -5.06 -11.27
N LYS A 39 -4.15 -5.01 -11.36
CA LYS A 39 -4.95 -3.83 -10.97
C LYS A 39 -4.72 -3.45 -9.50
N ARG A 40 -4.63 -4.44 -8.61
CA ARG A 40 -4.36 -4.21 -7.19
C ARG A 40 -2.98 -3.57 -6.99
N LYS A 41 -1.95 -4.11 -7.65
CA LYS A 41 -0.59 -3.54 -7.61
C LYS A 41 -0.54 -2.10 -8.12
N VAL A 42 -1.21 -1.81 -9.23
CA VAL A 42 -1.31 -0.45 -9.79
C VAL A 42 -1.99 0.50 -8.81
N SER A 43 -3.10 0.08 -8.20
CA SER A 43 -3.81 0.89 -7.19
C SER A 43 -2.92 1.23 -6.00
N LEU A 44 -2.19 0.26 -5.47
CA LEU A 44 -1.25 0.47 -4.37
C LEU A 44 -0.10 1.41 -4.78
N ALA A 45 0.46 1.22 -5.96
CA ALA A 45 1.50 2.08 -6.49
C ALA A 45 1.04 3.54 -6.63
N CYS A 46 -0.19 3.76 -7.10
CA CYS A 46 -0.78 5.10 -7.19
C CYS A 46 -0.87 5.78 -5.83
N ILE A 47 -1.36 5.08 -4.82
CA ILE A 47 -1.50 5.64 -3.47
C ILE A 47 -0.14 5.95 -2.86
N ILE A 48 0.80 5.04 -2.99
CA ILE A 48 2.17 5.17 -2.45
C ILE A 48 2.93 6.31 -3.14
N SER A 49 2.73 6.50 -4.45
CA SER A 49 3.39 7.58 -5.21
C SER A 49 3.04 8.98 -4.72
N LEU A 50 1.89 9.14 -4.05
CA LEU A 50 1.49 10.41 -3.44
C LEU A 50 2.33 10.77 -2.21
N ASN A 51 3.10 9.84 -1.67
CA ASN A 51 3.90 10.01 -0.46
C ASN A 51 3.12 10.66 0.69
N PRO A 52 1.98 10.07 1.11
CA PRO A 52 1.09 10.66 2.09
C PRO A 52 1.71 10.64 3.50
N GLU A 53 1.25 11.54 4.37
CA GLU A 53 1.62 11.52 5.79
C GLU A 53 0.82 10.45 6.57
N VAL A 54 -0.39 10.17 6.12
CA VAL A 54 -1.28 9.16 6.69
C VAL A 54 -1.71 8.22 5.59
N LEU A 55 -1.47 6.94 5.79
CA LEU A 55 -1.85 5.87 4.85
C LEU A 55 -2.85 4.94 5.54
N ILE A 56 -4.01 4.77 4.93
CA ILE A 56 -5.06 3.87 5.43
C ILE A 56 -5.26 2.76 4.40
N LEU A 57 -5.10 1.52 4.83
CA LEU A 57 -5.20 0.36 3.98
C LEU A 57 -6.18 -0.66 4.56
N ASP A 58 -7.10 -1.11 3.73
CA ASP A 58 -8.04 -2.18 4.07
C ASP A 58 -7.63 -3.46 3.34
N GLU A 59 -7.32 -4.51 4.12
CA GLU A 59 -6.85 -5.81 3.62
C GLU A 59 -5.77 -5.68 2.55
N PRO A 60 -4.63 -5.04 2.84
CA PRO A 60 -3.66 -4.64 1.80
C PRO A 60 -2.99 -5.82 1.08
N LEU A 61 -2.94 -6.99 1.69
CA LEU A 61 -2.30 -8.17 1.08
C LEU A 61 -3.22 -9.00 0.19
N ALA A 62 -4.52 -8.70 0.19
CA ALA A 62 -5.50 -9.46 -0.58
C ALA A 62 -5.18 -9.45 -2.09
N GLY A 63 -5.19 -10.62 -2.71
CA GLY A 63 -4.96 -10.76 -4.15
C GLY A 63 -3.51 -10.58 -4.61
N LEU A 64 -2.56 -10.43 -3.69
CA LEU A 64 -1.14 -10.32 -4.02
C LEU A 64 -0.43 -11.68 -3.89
N ASP A 65 0.54 -11.95 -4.76
CA ASP A 65 1.46 -13.06 -4.64
C ASP A 65 2.40 -12.87 -3.43
N GLU A 66 2.97 -13.94 -2.92
CA GLU A 66 3.81 -13.95 -1.71
C GLU A 66 4.96 -12.95 -1.79
N LYS A 67 5.68 -12.93 -2.90
CA LYS A 67 6.79 -12.00 -3.11
C LYS A 67 6.36 -10.53 -3.01
N THR A 68 5.22 -10.20 -3.59
CA THR A 68 4.66 -8.84 -3.54
C THR A 68 4.17 -8.51 -2.13
N GLN A 69 3.59 -9.48 -1.41
CA GLN A 69 3.21 -9.31 -0.02
C GLN A 69 4.42 -8.95 0.84
N ASP A 70 5.51 -9.68 0.71
CA ASP A 70 6.75 -9.41 1.46
C ASP A 70 7.29 -8.02 1.16
N MET A 71 7.35 -7.62 -0.09
CA MET A 71 7.79 -6.29 -0.50
C MET A 71 6.89 -5.19 0.07
N LEU A 72 5.58 -5.38 0.08
CA LEU A 72 4.64 -4.42 0.63
C LEU A 72 4.80 -4.30 2.15
N ILE A 73 4.97 -5.41 2.86
CA ILE A 73 5.20 -5.42 4.30
C ILE A 73 6.47 -4.64 4.64
N GLU A 74 7.57 -4.90 3.97
CA GLU A 74 8.83 -4.18 4.16
C GLU A 74 8.66 -2.67 3.90
N PHE A 75 7.95 -2.32 2.84
CA PHE A 75 7.65 -0.93 2.53
C PHE A 75 6.83 -0.27 3.65
N LEU A 76 5.77 -0.92 4.13
CA LEU A 76 4.91 -0.38 5.18
C LEU A 76 5.64 -0.21 6.51
N GLN A 77 6.52 -1.14 6.85
CA GLN A 77 7.40 -1.01 8.02
C GLN A 77 8.35 0.19 7.89
N SER A 78 8.95 0.36 6.72
CA SER A 78 9.83 1.51 6.45
C SER A 78 9.07 2.84 6.47
N PHE A 79 7.86 2.84 5.92
CA PHE A 79 6.95 4.00 5.94
C PHE A 79 6.64 4.45 7.37
N HIS A 80 6.32 3.51 8.24
CA HIS A 80 6.08 3.81 9.66
C HIS A 80 7.35 4.28 10.38
N LYS A 81 8.48 3.63 10.15
CA LYS A 81 9.78 4.03 10.73
C LYS A 81 10.21 5.44 10.31
N ALA A 82 9.79 5.89 9.14
CA ALA A 82 10.05 7.26 8.68
C ALA A 82 9.20 8.33 9.40
N GLY A 83 8.41 7.95 10.40
CA GLY A 83 7.59 8.85 11.21
C GLY A 83 6.19 9.10 10.67
N LYS A 84 5.78 8.37 9.65
CA LYS A 84 4.45 8.49 9.04
C LYS A 84 3.43 7.62 9.75
N THR A 85 2.16 7.96 9.60
CA THR A 85 1.05 7.24 10.23
C THR A 85 0.49 6.18 9.29
N LEU A 86 0.41 4.96 9.77
CA LEU A 86 -0.18 3.83 9.06
C LEU A 86 -1.39 3.30 9.83
N ILE A 87 -2.53 3.21 9.17
CA ILE A 87 -3.73 2.54 9.69
C ILE A 87 -4.03 1.36 8.80
N THR A 88 -3.99 0.16 9.35
CA THR A 88 -4.26 -1.06 8.61
C THR A 88 -5.47 -1.77 9.20
N ILE A 89 -6.43 -2.07 8.35
CA ILE A 89 -7.61 -2.86 8.68
C ILE A 89 -7.37 -4.25 8.11
N THR A 90 -7.39 -5.27 8.97
CA THR A 90 -7.13 -6.64 8.54
C THR A 90 -7.69 -7.65 9.51
N HIS A 91 -8.12 -8.81 8.98
CA HIS A 91 -8.41 -10.01 9.79
C HIS A 91 -7.18 -10.93 9.91
N ASN A 92 -6.08 -10.59 9.25
CA ASN A 92 -4.82 -11.33 9.33
C ASN A 92 -4.04 -10.90 10.56
N ARG A 93 -4.09 -11.73 11.61
CA ARG A 93 -3.41 -11.46 12.87
C ARG A 93 -1.91 -11.29 12.73
N HIS A 94 -1.28 -12.11 11.90
CA HIS A 94 0.17 -12.03 11.66
C HIS A 94 0.57 -10.69 11.06
N LEU A 95 -0.18 -10.21 10.07
CA LEU A 95 0.05 -8.88 9.48
C LEU A 95 -0.13 -7.77 10.53
N ALA A 96 -1.17 -7.86 11.35
CA ALA A 96 -1.40 -6.89 12.42
C ALA A 96 -0.21 -6.83 13.37
N GLU A 97 0.30 -7.98 13.80
CA GLU A 97 1.47 -8.06 14.71
C GLU A 97 2.75 -7.53 14.07
N LEU A 98 2.95 -7.73 12.75
CA LEU A 98 4.13 -7.22 12.04
C LEU A 98 4.13 -5.69 11.87
N LEU A 99 2.97 -5.08 11.70
CA LEU A 99 2.84 -3.66 11.36
C LEU A 99 2.40 -2.79 12.55
N GLY A 100 1.64 -3.37 13.46
CA GLY A 100 0.94 -2.60 14.49
C GLY A 100 1.79 -2.27 15.71
N THR A 101 1.64 -1.06 16.19
CA THR A 101 2.13 -0.63 17.52
C THR A 101 0.97 -0.42 18.50
N ARG A 102 -0.23 -0.23 17.96
CA ARG A 102 -1.48 -0.13 18.73
C ARG A 102 -2.56 -0.91 17.99
N PHE A 103 -3.44 -1.53 18.74
CA PHE A 103 -4.47 -2.41 18.20
C PHE A 103 -5.85 -2.01 18.67
N ALA A 104 -6.81 -2.18 17.79
CA ALA A 104 -8.22 -2.09 18.12
C ALA A 104 -8.95 -3.27 17.49
N LEU A 105 -9.90 -3.84 18.22
CA LEU A 105 -10.74 -4.92 17.74
C LEU A 105 -12.15 -4.40 17.50
N MET A 106 -12.69 -4.65 16.34
CA MET A 106 -14.10 -4.41 16.03
C MET A 106 -14.92 -5.63 16.42
N ASN A 107 -15.92 -5.46 17.27
CA ASN A 107 -16.80 -6.54 17.70
C ASN A 107 -18.00 -6.72 16.74
N GLU A 108 -18.86 -7.69 17.02
CA GLU A 108 -20.06 -7.97 16.21
C GLU A 108 -21.08 -6.85 16.24
N ASP A 109 -21.08 -6.02 17.27
CA ASP A 109 -21.93 -4.82 17.39
C ASP A 109 -21.36 -3.60 16.70
N HIS A 110 -20.29 -3.76 15.92
CA HIS A 110 -19.56 -2.67 15.20
C HIS A 110 -18.93 -1.64 16.15
N GLU A 111 -18.62 -2.03 17.38
CA GLU A 111 -17.91 -1.18 18.31
C GLU A 111 -16.40 -1.46 18.24
N LEU A 112 -15.61 -0.39 18.29
CA LEU A 112 -14.15 -0.46 18.25
C LEU A 112 -13.57 -0.42 19.67
N ASN A 113 -12.89 -1.49 20.06
CA ASN A 113 -12.29 -1.64 21.38
C ASN A 113 -10.76 -1.64 21.27
N MET A 114 -10.10 -0.71 21.96
CA MET A 114 -8.64 -0.70 22.06
C MET A 114 -8.16 -1.85 22.96
N ILE A 115 -7.15 -2.55 22.49
CA ILE A 115 -6.55 -3.68 23.20
C ILE A 115 -5.05 -3.53 23.37
#